data_2cfc96f5649d8c2203ec0c7e15baf966
#
_entry.id   2cfc96f5649d8c2203ec0c7e15baf966
#
_cell.length_a   1.000
_cell.length_b   1.000
_cell.length_c   1.000
_cell.angle_alpha   90.00
_cell.angle_beta   90.00
_cell.angle_gamma   90.00
#
_symmetry.space_group_name_H-M   'P 1'
#
loop_
_entity.id
_entity.type
_entity.pdbx_description
1 polymer ?
#
loop_
_entity_poly.entity_id
_entity_poly.type
_entity_poly.pdbx_seq_one_letter_code
_entity_poly.pdbx_strand_id
1 'polypeptide(L)'
;MIGGGIVGLAVAREVTRRLPAAEVVVFEKEARLAAHQSGHNSGVVHAGIYYPPGSVKAQLCTRGRGLLEDYLAEHALPYAQCGKLVIALTAAELPRFEELARRATAN
;
A
#
# COMPACT_ATOMS: atom_id res chain seq x y z
N MET A 1 17.36 2.17 12.19
CA MET A 1 16.37 2.70 11.22
C MET A 1 16.13 4.18 11.49
N ILE A 2 15.97 5.00 10.45
CA ILE A 2 15.61 6.41 10.57
C ILE A 2 14.20 6.60 9.99
N GLY A 3 13.29 7.16 10.79
CA GLY A 3 11.89 7.39 10.45
C GLY A 3 10.93 6.31 10.97
N GLY A 4 9.98 6.73 11.82
CA GLY A 4 8.92 5.91 12.44
C GLY A 4 7.59 5.94 11.69
N GLY A 5 7.62 6.18 10.37
CA GLY A 5 6.46 6.00 9.50
C GLY A 5 6.25 4.53 9.10
N ILE A 6 5.16 4.24 8.36
CA ILE A 6 4.78 2.87 7.99
C ILE A 6 5.89 2.10 7.27
N VAL A 7 6.65 2.74 6.40
CA VAL A 7 7.76 2.09 5.68
C VAL A 7 8.88 1.70 6.63
N GLY A 8 9.33 2.62 7.51
CA GLY A 8 10.37 2.35 8.49
C GLY A 8 9.96 1.23 9.45
N LEU A 9 8.74 1.29 9.97
CA LEU A 9 8.22 0.26 10.87
C LEU A 9 8.07 -1.10 10.19
N ALA A 10 7.60 -1.15 8.95
CA ALA A 10 7.50 -2.40 8.19
C ALA A 10 8.87 -3.04 7.93
N VAL A 11 9.88 -2.22 7.59
CA VAL A 11 11.26 -2.71 7.40
C VAL A 11 11.85 -3.17 8.74
N ALA A 12 11.67 -2.40 9.83
CA ALA A 12 12.15 -2.79 11.16
C ALA A 12 11.54 -4.14 11.59
N ARG A 13 10.22 -4.32 11.42
CA ARG A 13 9.52 -5.58 11.68
C ARG A 13 10.12 -6.73 10.84
N GLU A 14 10.35 -6.52 9.57
CA GLU A 14 10.87 -7.57 8.70
C GLU A 14 12.32 -7.92 9.05
N VAL A 15 13.14 -6.96 9.45
CA VAL A 15 14.51 -7.22 9.97
C VAL A 15 14.45 -8.06 11.23
N THR A 16 13.62 -7.71 12.21
CA THR A 16 13.46 -8.48 13.47
C THR A 16 13.00 -9.91 13.21
N ARG A 17 12.08 -10.08 12.23
CA ARG A 17 11.58 -11.40 11.86
C ARG A 17 12.65 -12.29 11.22
N ARG A 18 13.50 -11.71 10.34
CA ARG A 18 14.56 -12.44 9.63
C ARG A 18 15.81 -12.65 10.47
N LEU A 19 16.11 -11.74 11.37
CA LEU A 19 17.30 -11.72 12.20
C LEU A 19 16.89 -11.58 13.67
N PRO A 20 16.38 -12.66 14.31
CA PRO A 20 15.84 -12.59 15.67
C PRO A 20 16.84 -12.15 16.73
N ALA A 21 18.15 -12.34 16.46
CA ALA A 21 19.23 -11.92 17.37
C ALA A 21 19.68 -10.47 17.15
N ALA A 22 19.14 -9.78 16.12
CA ALA A 22 19.53 -8.41 15.85
C ALA A 22 18.75 -7.43 16.75
N GLU A 23 19.48 -6.50 17.35
CA GLU A 23 18.87 -5.34 18.00
C GLU A 23 18.48 -4.32 16.94
N VAL A 24 17.19 -3.94 16.90
CA VAL A 24 16.65 -2.96 15.94
C VAL A 24 16.20 -1.71 16.67
N VAL A 25 16.86 -0.59 16.39
CA VAL A 25 16.51 0.73 16.95
C VAL A 25 15.91 1.58 15.86
N VAL A 26 14.76 2.22 16.14
CA VAL A 26 14.10 3.18 15.25
C VAL A 26 14.22 4.57 15.85
N PHE A 27 14.85 5.49 15.11
CA PHE A 27 14.93 6.90 15.46
C PHE A 27 13.82 7.66 14.75
N GLU A 28 12.99 8.34 15.52
CA GLU A 28 11.93 9.23 15.01
C GLU A 28 12.16 10.64 15.55
N LYS A 29 12.00 11.66 14.71
CA LYS A 29 12.18 13.06 15.09
C LYS A 29 11.01 13.62 15.89
N GLU A 30 9.83 13.03 15.71
CA GLU A 30 8.61 13.45 16.41
C GLU A 30 8.44 12.66 17.72
N ALA A 31 7.64 13.19 18.63
CA ALA A 31 7.35 12.55 19.92
C ALA A 31 6.51 11.26 19.80
N ARG A 32 5.96 10.96 18.61
CA ARG A 32 5.14 9.77 18.35
C ARG A 32 5.41 9.18 16.96
N LEU A 33 5.18 7.90 16.82
CA LEU A 33 5.23 7.21 15.54
C LEU A 33 4.09 7.67 14.61
N ALA A 34 4.28 7.55 13.31
CA ALA A 34 3.28 7.86 12.27
C ALA A 34 2.71 9.29 12.34
N ALA A 35 3.45 10.24 12.87
CA ALA A 35 3.01 11.62 13.08
C ALA A 35 2.72 12.39 11.79
N HIS A 36 3.26 11.94 10.66
CA HIS A 36 3.08 12.56 9.35
C HIS A 36 2.16 11.75 8.43
N GLN A 37 2.57 11.51 7.17
CA GLN A 37 1.73 10.89 6.13
C GLN A 37 1.13 9.54 6.51
N SER A 38 1.84 8.73 7.30
CA SER A 38 1.31 7.43 7.77
C SER A 38 0.08 7.56 8.68
N GLY A 39 -0.01 8.66 9.43
CA GLY A 39 -1.17 8.96 10.29
C GLY A 39 -2.20 9.92 9.64
N HIS A 40 -1.89 10.49 8.46
CA HIS A 40 -2.69 11.52 7.80
C HIS A 40 -2.88 11.19 6.31
N ASN A 41 -3.58 10.10 6.02
CA ASN A 41 -3.91 9.66 4.67
C ASN A 41 -5.34 9.11 4.62
N SER A 42 -5.81 8.71 3.45
CA SER A 42 -7.18 8.21 3.24
C SER A 42 -7.43 6.81 3.81
N GLY A 43 -6.39 6.09 4.23
CA GLY A 43 -6.50 4.70 4.65
C GLY A 43 -6.91 3.72 3.53
N VAL A 44 -6.94 4.17 2.28
CA VAL A 44 -7.36 3.34 1.14
C VAL A 44 -6.18 2.53 0.61
N VAL A 45 -6.32 1.21 0.62
CA VAL A 45 -5.35 0.31 0.02
C VAL A 45 -5.39 0.45 -1.51
N HIS A 46 -4.24 0.70 -2.11
CA HIS A 46 -4.13 0.98 -3.54
C HIS A 46 -4.42 -0.27 -4.39
N ALA A 47 -5.39 -0.17 -5.29
CA ALA A 47 -5.82 -1.29 -6.13
C ALA A 47 -4.86 -1.63 -7.31
N GLY A 48 -3.88 -0.76 -7.61
CA GLY A 48 -2.90 -1.01 -8.69
C GLY A 48 -3.38 -0.71 -10.11
N ILE A 49 -4.65 -0.36 -10.32
CA ILE A 49 -5.29 -0.25 -11.64
C ILE A 49 -4.69 0.81 -12.57
N TYR A 50 -3.96 1.78 -12.03
CA TYR A 50 -3.39 2.89 -12.80
C TYR A 50 -2.01 2.57 -13.42
N TYR A 51 -1.34 1.52 -12.93
CA TYR A 51 0.01 1.22 -13.38
C TYR A 51 0.03 0.49 -14.72
N PRO A 52 1.04 0.72 -15.56
CA PRO A 52 1.22 -0.09 -16.76
C PRO A 52 1.37 -1.56 -16.37
N PRO A 53 0.63 -2.47 -17.02
CA PRO A 53 0.74 -3.91 -16.76
C PRO A 53 2.19 -4.40 -16.89
N GLY A 54 2.59 -5.31 -16.01
CA GLY A 54 3.95 -5.85 -15.98
C GLY A 54 5.04 -4.91 -15.42
N SER A 55 4.71 -3.65 -15.12
CA SER A 55 5.66 -2.74 -14.48
C SER A 55 6.00 -3.18 -13.06
N VAL A 56 7.19 -2.81 -12.57
CA VAL A 56 7.61 -3.06 -11.19
C VAL A 56 6.60 -2.49 -10.19
N LYS A 57 6.01 -1.32 -10.48
CA LYS A 57 4.96 -0.72 -9.64
C LYS A 57 3.70 -1.58 -9.58
N ALA A 58 3.24 -2.13 -10.71
CA ALA A 58 2.09 -3.02 -10.74
C ALA A 58 2.35 -4.29 -9.92
N GLN A 59 3.48 -4.95 -10.18
CA GLN A 59 3.88 -6.18 -9.47
C GLN A 59 4.01 -5.97 -7.97
N LEU A 60 4.71 -4.90 -7.53
CA LEU A 60 4.88 -4.59 -6.11
C LEU A 60 3.56 -4.18 -5.45
N CYS A 61 2.67 -3.49 -6.16
CA CYS A 61 1.36 -3.12 -5.63
C CYS A 61 0.49 -4.36 -5.38
N THR A 62 0.42 -5.29 -6.35
CA THR A 62 -0.34 -6.54 -6.21
C THR A 62 0.21 -7.40 -5.09
N ARG A 63 1.53 -7.61 -5.05
CA ARG A 63 2.18 -8.36 -3.99
C ARG A 63 2.00 -7.70 -2.61
N GLY A 64 2.18 -6.38 -2.55
CA GLY A 64 2.06 -5.61 -1.30
C GLY A 64 0.65 -5.64 -0.74
N ARG A 65 -0.38 -5.62 -1.60
CA ARG A 65 -1.77 -5.77 -1.20
C ARG A 65 -2.01 -7.12 -0.53
N GLY A 66 -1.61 -8.23 -1.16
CA GLY A 66 -1.78 -9.55 -0.56
C GLY A 66 -1.09 -9.67 0.80
N LEU A 67 0.18 -9.22 0.91
CA LEU A 67 0.90 -9.22 2.19
C LEU A 67 0.24 -8.36 3.27
N LEU A 68 -0.40 -7.25 2.87
CA LEU A 68 -1.13 -6.40 3.79
C LEU A 68 -2.44 -7.06 4.24
N GLU A 69 -3.19 -7.68 3.32
CA GLU A 69 -4.42 -8.41 3.64
C GLU A 69 -4.14 -9.56 4.62
N ASP A 70 -3.09 -10.35 4.37
CA ASP A 70 -2.64 -11.41 5.28
C ASP A 70 -2.30 -10.84 6.67
N TYR A 71 -1.54 -9.75 6.72
CA TYR A 71 -1.17 -9.10 7.96
C TYR A 71 -2.39 -8.58 8.75
N LEU A 72 -3.35 -7.95 8.05
CA LEU A 72 -4.56 -7.44 8.68
C LEU A 72 -5.41 -8.58 9.26
N ALA A 73 -5.51 -9.69 8.54
CA ALA A 73 -6.21 -10.90 8.99
C ALA A 73 -5.51 -11.53 10.21
N GLU A 74 -4.18 -11.72 10.14
CA GLU A 74 -3.37 -12.28 11.23
C GLU A 74 -3.53 -11.51 12.55
N HIS A 75 -3.63 -10.18 12.44
CA HIS A 75 -3.71 -9.30 13.61
C HIS A 75 -5.13 -8.84 13.96
N ALA A 76 -6.16 -9.40 13.33
CA ALA A 76 -7.57 -9.02 13.50
C ALA A 76 -7.82 -7.52 13.35
N LEU A 77 -7.12 -6.86 12.42
CA LEU A 77 -7.28 -5.45 12.15
C LEU A 77 -8.44 -5.19 11.19
N PRO A 78 -9.19 -4.10 11.38
CA PRO A 78 -10.32 -3.76 10.52
C PRO A 78 -9.89 -3.58 9.07
N TYR A 79 -10.55 -4.27 8.15
CA TYR A 79 -10.37 -4.16 6.72
C TYR A 79 -11.69 -4.37 6.00
N ALA A 80 -12.05 -3.46 5.09
CA ALA A 80 -13.25 -3.56 4.29
C ALA A 80 -12.91 -3.53 2.80
N GLN A 81 -13.16 -4.62 2.10
CA GLN A 81 -12.99 -4.71 0.65
C GLN A 81 -14.24 -4.14 -0.05
N CYS A 82 -14.39 -2.82 0.01
CA CYS A 82 -15.56 -2.10 -0.51
C CYS A 82 -15.54 -1.86 -2.03
N GLY A 83 -14.44 -2.25 -2.70
CA GLY A 83 -14.27 -2.00 -4.12
C GLY A 83 -13.90 -0.54 -4.45
N LYS A 84 -13.88 -0.22 -5.73
CA LYS A 84 -13.59 1.11 -6.25
C LYS A 84 -14.48 1.41 -7.47
N LEU A 85 -15.16 2.54 -7.43
CA LEU A 85 -15.92 3.06 -8.57
C LEU A 85 -15.07 4.09 -9.32
N VAL A 86 -15.01 3.94 -10.64
CA VAL A 86 -14.42 4.93 -11.55
C VAL A 86 -15.46 5.30 -12.58
N ILE A 87 -15.66 6.58 -12.83
CA ILE A 87 -16.71 7.10 -13.70
C ILE A 87 -16.06 8.00 -14.76
N ALA A 88 -16.48 7.85 -16.03
CA ALA A 88 -16.27 8.84 -17.08
C ALA A 88 -17.50 9.74 -17.14
N LEU A 89 -17.32 11.04 -16.98
CA LEU A 89 -18.41 12.02 -16.98
C LEU A 89 -18.67 12.61 -18.36
N THR A 90 -17.70 12.54 -19.25
CA THR A 90 -17.77 13.11 -20.59
C THR A 90 -17.28 12.12 -21.64
N ALA A 91 -17.74 12.31 -22.88
CA ALA A 91 -17.28 11.50 -24.01
C ALA A 91 -15.75 11.63 -24.25
N ALA A 92 -15.16 12.77 -23.92
CA ALA A 92 -13.72 12.99 -24.05
C ALA A 92 -12.88 12.13 -23.07
N GLU A 93 -13.48 11.67 -22.00
CA GLU A 93 -12.80 10.81 -20.99
C GLU A 93 -12.87 9.31 -21.33
N LEU A 94 -13.77 8.91 -22.24
CA LEU A 94 -13.99 7.51 -22.58
C LEU A 94 -12.70 6.77 -23.00
N PRO A 95 -11.83 7.31 -23.86
CA PRO A 95 -10.60 6.59 -24.26
C PRO A 95 -9.68 6.30 -23.05
N ARG A 96 -9.59 7.24 -22.09
CA ARG A 96 -8.81 7.05 -20.86
C ARG A 96 -9.47 6.04 -19.92
N PHE A 97 -10.77 6.04 -19.85
CA PHE A 97 -11.55 5.09 -19.06
C PHE A 97 -11.38 3.66 -19.59
N GLU A 98 -11.48 3.46 -20.91
CA GLU A 98 -11.27 2.17 -21.56
C GLU A 98 -9.85 1.63 -21.34
N GLU A 99 -8.84 2.51 -21.50
CA GLU A 99 -7.44 2.15 -21.19
C GLU A 99 -7.27 1.78 -19.72
N LEU A 100 -7.92 2.49 -18.80
CA LEU A 100 -7.88 2.17 -17.39
C LEU A 100 -8.54 0.82 -17.08
N ALA A 101 -9.70 0.55 -17.71
CA ALA A 101 -10.40 -0.73 -17.59
C ALA A 101 -9.50 -1.90 -18.07
N ARG A 102 -8.84 -1.72 -19.21
CA ARG A 102 -7.89 -2.70 -19.75
C ARG A 102 -6.71 -2.95 -18.80
N ARG A 103 -6.14 -1.90 -18.19
CA ARG A 103 -5.07 -2.05 -17.19
C ARG A 103 -5.56 -2.73 -15.93
N ALA A 104 -6.76 -2.39 -15.47
CA ALA A 104 -7.35 -2.98 -14.28
C ALA A 104 -7.55 -4.50 -14.43
N THR A 105 -7.94 -4.96 -15.62
CA THR A 105 -8.10 -6.39 -15.92
C THR A 105 -6.75 -7.12 -16.00
N ALA A 106 -5.69 -6.42 -16.43
CA ALA A 106 -4.35 -7.00 -16.61
C ALA A 106 -3.50 -7.03 -15.33
N ASN A 107 -3.85 -6.25 -14.28
CA ASN A 107 -3.13 -6.15 -13.02
C ASN A 107 -3.82 -6.93 -11.89
#